data_52559c636a81d267d5c542dd059a9bcc
#
_entry.id   52559c636a81d267d5c542dd059a9bcc
#
_cell.length_a   1.000
_cell.length_b   1.000
_cell.length_c   1.000
_cell.angle_alpha   90.00
_cell.angle_beta   90.00
_cell.angle_gamma   90.00
#
_symmetry.space_group_name_H-M   'P 1'
#
loop_
_entity.id
_entity.type
_entity.pdbx_description
1 polymer ?
#
loop_
_entity_poly.entity_id
_entity_poly.type
_entity_poly.pdbx_seq_one_letter_code
_entity_poly.pdbx_strand_id
1 'polypeptide(L)'
;MENAARNLTSRNDDPAFWADADKHLTRYGPAFEDVIIERAEGSFVYDADGRAILDFTSGQMSAVLGHTHPDIVSTVNRQMASVAHLFSGMLSRPVVELAARLAALAPGLDRVQLLTTGAESNEAAIRMAKLVTGGHEIVAFAQSWHGMTGAAASATYSAGRKGYGPVSAGSFVIPAPNAYRPRFRNPDGSNDWQAELDDAFHLIDNQSTGNLAAFIAEPILSSGGILELPLGYLAALKKKCEERGMLLILDEAQTGVGRTGNMFAFQRDGVTPDIMTLSKTLGAGLPLAAVMTSAEVEQKAFEKGFLFYTTHVSDPLPAAVGVTVLDVMARDNLVQQAITRGKRLKDGLLALQQRFECIGDVRGRGLLLGLEVVTDRHTKAPGFELGAKIMEEAMVRGLSMNIVKLPGMGGVFRIAPALTVSDAEIDRGVEIMADAIVAAQG
;
A
#
# COMPACT_ATOMS: atom_id res chain seq x y z
N MET A 1 -25.80 22.62 -20.99
CA MET A 1 -26.20 22.64 -19.56
C MET A 1 -24.97 23.08 -18.79
N GLU A 2 -25.02 24.32 -18.29
CA GLU A 2 -23.92 24.96 -17.59
C GLU A 2 -23.54 24.17 -16.35
N ASN A 3 -22.35 23.60 -16.34
CA ASN A 3 -21.70 23.12 -15.14
C ASN A 3 -21.18 24.36 -14.38
N ALA A 4 -22.03 24.91 -13.52
CA ALA A 4 -21.55 25.83 -12.50
C ALA A 4 -20.52 25.07 -11.66
N ALA A 5 -19.25 25.46 -11.71
CA ALA A 5 -18.25 25.09 -10.73
C ALA A 5 -18.78 25.53 -9.36
N ARG A 6 -19.45 24.61 -8.65
CA ARG A 6 -19.81 24.84 -7.24
C ARG A 6 -18.52 24.78 -6.45
N ASN A 7 -18.29 25.79 -5.63
CA ASN A 7 -17.29 25.76 -4.59
C ASN A 7 -17.44 24.44 -3.83
N LEU A 8 -16.31 23.80 -3.52
CA LEU A 8 -16.25 22.80 -2.47
C LEU A 8 -17.03 23.35 -1.27
N THR A 9 -17.83 22.51 -0.61
CA THR A 9 -18.46 22.89 0.66
C THR A 9 -17.37 23.57 1.47
N SER A 10 -17.51 24.87 1.64
CA SER A 10 -16.49 25.61 2.39
C SER A 10 -16.66 25.23 3.86
N ARG A 11 -15.58 25.32 4.65
CA ARG A 11 -15.69 25.19 6.15
C ARG A 11 -16.80 26.08 6.74
N ASN A 12 -17.35 26.97 5.92
CA ASN A 12 -18.46 27.85 6.30
C ASN A 12 -19.84 27.17 6.27
N ASP A 13 -19.98 25.98 5.65
CA ASP A 13 -21.30 25.35 5.52
C ASP A 13 -21.73 24.64 6.81
N ASP A 14 -20.80 24.18 7.66
CA ASP A 14 -21.02 23.73 9.03
C ASP A 14 -19.91 24.21 9.96
N PRO A 15 -19.97 25.48 10.41
CA PRO A 15 -18.97 26.04 11.30
C PRO A 15 -18.81 25.31 12.63
N ALA A 16 -19.89 24.70 13.14
CA ALA A 16 -19.87 23.98 14.41
C ALA A 16 -19.07 22.68 14.29
N PHE A 17 -19.31 21.90 13.22
CA PHE A 17 -18.54 20.69 12.93
C PHE A 17 -17.03 20.99 12.85
N TRP A 18 -16.66 22.04 12.09
CA TRP A 18 -15.24 22.38 11.91
C TRP A 18 -14.60 22.95 13.17
N ALA A 19 -15.35 23.71 13.97
CA ALA A 19 -14.87 24.19 15.28
C ALA A 19 -14.59 23.02 16.23
N ASP A 20 -15.45 22.01 16.26
CA ASP A 20 -15.24 20.80 17.05
C ASP A 20 -14.08 19.95 16.52
N ALA A 21 -13.97 19.81 15.19
CA ALA A 21 -12.85 19.11 14.56
C ALA A 21 -11.49 19.77 14.90
N ASP A 22 -11.38 21.09 14.72
CA ASP A 22 -10.16 21.83 15.01
C ASP A 22 -9.81 21.83 16.52
N LYS A 23 -10.81 21.75 17.39
CA LYS A 23 -10.63 21.75 18.85
C LYS A 23 -10.28 20.38 19.42
N HIS A 24 -10.88 19.31 18.88
CA HIS A 24 -10.84 18.00 19.53
C HIS A 24 -10.03 16.94 18.76
N LEU A 25 -9.76 17.10 17.46
CA LEU A 25 -8.96 16.17 16.70
C LEU A 25 -7.47 16.56 16.74
N THR A 26 -6.62 15.58 17.05
CA THR A 26 -5.18 15.73 16.88
C THR A 26 -4.83 15.76 15.40
N ARG A 27 -3.97 16.68 15.00
CA ARG A 27 -3.40 16.69 13.64
C ARG A 27 -2.38 15.56 13.51
N TYR A 28 -2.77 14.49 12.82
CA TYR A 28 -1.95 13.27 12.69
C TYR A 28 -1.30 13.10 11.32
N GLY A 29 -1.45 14.06 10.41
CA GLY A 29 -0.94 13.99 9.04
C GLY A 29 -0.99 15.35 8.33
N PRO A 30 -1.18 15.36 7.01
CA PRO A 30 -1.47 16.57 6.26
C PRO A 30 -2.77 17.23 6.74
N ALA A 31 -3.09 18.42 6.23
CA ALA A 31 -4.36 19.07 6.52
C ALA A 31 -5.54 18.16 6.14
N PHE A 32 -6.62 18.26 6.87
CA PHE A 32 -7.87 17.61 6.50
C PHE A 32 -8.44 18.26 5.23
N GLU A 33 -9.05 17.45 4.39
CA GLU A 33 -9.81 17.95 3.24
C GLU A 33 -11.04 18.72 3.74
N ASP A 34 -11.34 19.85 3.11
CA ASP A 34 -12.48 20.70 3.49
C ASP A 34 -13.81 20.13 2.94
N VAL A 35 -14.11 18.89 3.29
CA VAL A 35 -15.30 18.16 2.89
C VAL A 35 -15.81 17.26 4.01
N ILE A 36 -17.11 17.27 4.27
CA ILE A 36 -17.77 16.40 5.23
C ILE A 36 -18.38 15.23 4.43
N ILE A 37 -17.97 14.00 4.76
CA ILE A 37 -18.48 12.79 4.09
C ILE A 37 -19.59 12.17 4.94
N GLU A 38 -20.77 11.99 4.35
CA GLU A 38 -21.94 11.42 5.02
C GLU A 38 -22.16 9.93 4.70
N ARG A 39 -21.82 9.50 3.48
CA ARG A 39 -21.92 8.09 3.10
C ARG A 39 -20.91 7.71 2.02
N ALA A 40 -20.72 6.41 1.83
CA ALA A 40 -19.89 5.88 0.77
C ALA A 40 -20.51 4.59 0.20
N GLU A 41 -20.40 4.36 -1.12
CA GLU A 41 -20.95 3.19 -1.80
C GLU A 41 -20.17 2.90 -3.09
N GLY A 42 -19.78 1.66 -3.32
CA GLY A 42 -18.99 1.27 -4.50
C GLY A 42 -17.71 2.06 -4.61
N SER A 43 -17.52 2.72 -5.76
CA SER A 43 -16.33 3.57 -6.02
C SER A 43 -16.51 5.02 -5.59
N PHE A 44 -17.58 5.37 -4.88
CA PHE A 44 -17.91 6.76 -4.54
C PHE A 44 -17.99 7.01 -3.04
N VAL A 45 -17.57 8.22 -2.65
CA VAL A 45 -17.95 8.84 -1.39
C VAL A 45 -18.89 10.01 -1.69
N TYR A 46 -19.76 10.35 -0.75
CA TYR A 46 -20.77 11.40 -0.92
C TYR A 46 -20.64 12.40 0.22
N ASP A 47 -20.55 13.67 -0.14
CA ASP A 47 -20.49 14.74 0.82
C ASP A 47 -21.89 15.07 1.43
N ALA A 48 -21.89 16.03 2.36
CA ALA A 48 -23.10 16.45 3.08
C ALA A 48 -24.18 17.02 2.15
N ASP A 49 -23.83 17.53 0.98
CA ASP A 49 -24.76 17.99 -0.05
C ASP A 49 -25.24 16.87 -0.99
N GLY A 50 -24.75 15.65 -0.79
CA GLY A 50 -25.05 14.50 -1.63
C GLY A 50 -24.27 14.47 -2.94
N ARG A 51 -23.22 15.29 -3.10
CA ARG A 51 -22.36 15.26 -4.28
C ARG A 51 -21.54 13.98 -4.29
N ALA A 52 -21.55 13.26 -5.39
CA ALA A 52 -20.74 12.08 -5.60
C ALA A 52 -19.29 12.47 -5.95
N ILE A 53 -18.33 11.90 -5.20
CA ILE A 53 -16.90 12.03 -5.44
C ILE A 53 -16.37 10.63 -5.74
N LEU A 54 -15.85 10.42 -6.95
CA LEU A 54 -15.21 9.17 -7.35
C LEU A 54 -13.90 8.99 -6.58
N ASP A 55 -13.77 7.87 -5.89
CA ASP A 55 -12.63 7.62 -5.00
C ASP A 55 -11.57 6.71 -5.66
N PHE A 56 -10.56 7.32 -6.25
CA PHE A 56 -9.41 6.61 -6.80
C PHE A 56 -8.34 6.28 -5.75
N THR A 57 -8.66 6.43 -4.46
CA THR A 57 -7.82 5.96 -3.35
C THR A 57 -8.39 4.71 -2.67
N SER A 58 -9.66 4.33 -2.98
CA SER A 58 -10.41 3.28 -2.27
C SER A 58 -10.24 3.38 -0.74
N GLY A 59 -10.58 4.55 -0.20
CA GLY A 59 -10.26 4.96 1.16
C GLY A 59 -8.74 5.11 1.32
N GLN A 60 -8.13 4.39 2.25
CA GLN A 60 -6.67 4.35 2.39
C GLN A 60 -6.09 3.12 1.66
N MET A 61 -6.52 2.84 0.43
CA MET A 61 -6.21 1.66 -0.38
C MET A 61 -6.66 0.34 0.29
N SER A 62 -7.72 0.41 1.09
CA SER A 62 -8.23 -0.70 1.89
C SER A 62 -9.62 -1.17 1.49
N ALA A 63 -10.48 -0.29 0.95
CA ALA A 63 -11.79 -0.67 0.43
C ALA A 63 -11.66 -1.39 -0.92
N VAL A 64 -11.01 -2.56 -0.92
CA VAL A 64 -10.65 -3.32 -2.12
C VAL A 64 -11.86 -3.75 -2.94
N LEU A 65 -12.99 -4.01 -2.29
CA LEU A 65 -14.27 -4.37 -2.90
C LEU A 65 -15.20 -3.17 -3.15
N GLY A 66 -14.71 -1.95 -2.93
CA GLY A 66 -15.53 -0.75 -2.87
C GLY A 66 -16.12 -0.50 -1.49
N HIS A 67 -16.65 0.70 -1.31
CA HIS A 67 -17.28 1.12 -0.06
C HIS A 67 -18.60 0.38 0.15
N THR A 68 -18.90 0.05 1.40
CA THR A 68 -20.20 -0.49 1.85
C THR A 68 -20.66 -1.71 1.03
N HIS A 69 -19.69 -2.59 0.67
CA HIS A 69 -20.01 -3.79 -0.13
C HIS A 69 -21.05 -4.65 0.60
N PRO A 70 -22.18 -5.06 -0.06
CA PRO A 70 -23.30 -5.72 0.61
C PRO A 70 -22.93 -7.01 1.32
N ASP A 71 -22.01 -7.84 0.77
CA ASP A 71 -21.57 -9.07 1.41
C ASP A 71 -20.76 -8.78 2.69
N ILE A 72 -19.96 -7.71 2.69
CA ILE A 72 -19.21 -7.27 3.88
C ILE A 72 -20.18 -6.79 4.95
N VAL A 73 -21.13 -5.93 4.61
CA VAL A 73 -22.15 -5.44 5.56
C VAL A 73 -22.95 -6.61 6.16
N SER A 74 -23.39 -7.56 5.32
CA SER A 74 -24.10 -8.77 5.77
C SER A 74 -23.23 -9.62 6.72
N THR A 75 -21.96 -9.82 6.39
CA THR A 75 -21.03 -10.58 7.23
C THR A 75 -20.80 -9.90 8.58
N VAL A 76 -20.57 -8.57 8.58
CA VAL A 76 -20.39 -7.81 9.82
C VAL A 76 -21.64 -7.94 10.72
N ASN A 77 -22.83 -7.74 10.18
CA ASN A 77 -24.08 -7.83 10.94
C ASN A 77 -24.27 -9.24 11.54
N ARG A 78 -24.08 -10.28 10.75
CA ARG A 78 -24.17 -11.67 11.20
C ARG A 78 -23.12 -12.00 12.26
N GLN A 79 -21.88 -11.61 12.07
CA GLN A 79 -20.78 -11.93 12.97
C GLN A 79 -20.89 -11.14 14.29
N MET A 80 -21.30 -9.87 14.23
CA MET A 80 -21.59 -9.07 15.44
C MET A 80 -22.72 -9.67 16.29
N ALA A 81 -23.75 -10.25 15.65
CA ALA A 81 -24.82 -10.92 16.37
C ALA A 81 -24.43 -12.27 16.97
N SER A 82 -23.26 -12.81 16.61
CA SER A 82 -22.74 -14.10 17.09
C SER A 82 -21.57 -13.92 18.05
N VAL A 83 -20.39 -13.59 17.52
CA VAL A 83 -19.17 -13.39 18.30
C VAL A 83 -18.21 -12.43 17.58
N ALA A 84 -17.96 -11.27 18.18
CA ALA A 84 -17.08 -10.25 17.60
C ALA A 84 -15.64 -10.39 18.08
N HIS A 85 -15.44 -10.67 19.36
CA HIS A 85 -14.15 -10.71 20.03
C HIS A 85 -14.09 -11.89 21.03
N LEU A 86 -12.92 -12.45 21.21
CA LEU A 86 -12.68 -13.56 22.13
C LEU A 86 -11.36 -13.36 22.90
N PHE A 87 -11.26 -14.04 24.04
CA PHE A 87 -9.94 -14.25 24.65
C PHE A 87 -9.02 -14.97 23.64
N SER A 88 -7.81 -14.46 23.47
CA SER A 88 -6.90 -14.86 22.38
C SER A 88 -6.49 -16.36 22.39
N GLY A 89 -6.67 -17.04 23.54
CA GLY A 89 -6.50 -18.49 23.63
C GLY A 89 -7.70 -19.31 23.14
N MET A 90 -8.79 -18.66 22.74
CA MET A 90 -10.00 -19.32 22.23
C MET A 90 -10.04 -19.14 20.71
N LEU A 91 -10.18 -20.25 19.98
CA LEU A 91 -10.26 -20.24 18.52
C LEU A 91 -11.71 -20.16 18.04
N SER A 92 -11.92 -19.46 16.93
CA SER A 92 -13.19 -19.43 16.21
C SER A 92 -13.05 -19.99 14.80
N ARG A 93 -14.17 -20.43 14.20
CA ARG A 93 -14.17 -20.99 12.83
C ARG A 93 -13.63 -20.02 11.79
N PRO A 94 -14.06 -18.72 11.72
CA PRO A 94 -13.56 -17.80 10.71
C PRO A 94 -12.04 -17.57 10.78
N VAL A 95 -11.45 -17.60 11.96
CA VAL A 95 -9.99 -17.45 12.15
C VAL A 95 -9.24 -18.61 11.49
N VAL A 96 -9.65 -19.85 11.78
CA VAL A 96 -9.02 -21.05 11.21
C VAL A 96 -9.25 -21.14 9.70
N GLU A 97 -10.46 -20.80 9.25
CA GLU A 97 -10.83 -20.81 7.84
C GLU A 97 -10.01 -19.77 7.04
N LEU A 98 -9.93 -18.54 7.53
CA LEU A 98 -9.13 -17.51 6.86
C LEU A 98 -7.66 -17.92 6.77
N ALA A 99 -7.08 -18.41 7.87
CA ALA A 99 -5.70 -18.88 7.90
C ALA A 99 -5.44 -20.00 6.88
N ALA A 100 -6.31 -21.00 6.82
CA ALA A 100 -6.19 -22.12 5.88
C ALA A 100 -6.30 -21.65 4.41
N ARG A 101 -7.22 -20.73 4.13
CA ARG A 101 -7.42 -20.18 2.76
C ARG A 101 -6.24 -19.31 2.32
N LEU A 102 -5.70 -18.48 3.19
CA LEU A 102 -4.51 -17.69 2.90
C LEU A 102 -3.29 -18.59 2.62
N ALA A 103 -3.08 -19.62 3.44
CA ALA A 103 -2.02 -20.61 3.23
C ALA A 103 -2.16 -21.32 1.87
N ALA A 104 -3.39 -21.72 1.50
CA ALA A 104 -3.65 -22.34 0.20
C ALA A 104 -3.36 -21.43 -1.01
N LEU A 105 -3.50 -20.10 -0.86
CA LEU A 105 -3.23 -19.11 -1.89
C LEU A 105 -1.74 -18.74 -2.02
N ALA A 106 -0.94 -19.06 -0.98
CA ALA A 106 0.49 -18.77 -0.91
C ALA A 106 1.29 -20.04 -0.51
N PRO A 107 1.43 -21.04 -1.39
CA PRO A 107 2.16 -22.27 -1.08
C PRO A 107 3.58 -21.99 -0.56
N GLY A 108 3.94 -22.64 0.55
CA GLY A 108 5.20 -22.41 1.26
C GLY A 108 5.09 -21.42 2.44
N LEU A 109 3.94 -20.73 2.59
CA LEU A 109 3.63 -19.86 3.72
C LEU A 109 2.45 -20.43 4.52
N ASP A 110 2.70 -21.54 5.21
CA ASP A 110 1.66 -22.41 5.80
C ASP A 110 1.15 -21.97 7.17
N ARG A 111 1.81 -20.99 7.79
CA ARG A 111 1.49 -20.49 9.13
C ARG A 111 1.04 -19.05 9.06
N VAL A 112 -0.07 -18.73 9.71
CA VAL A 112 -0.73 -17.43 9.65
C VAL A 112 -1.03 -16.95 11.07
N GLN A 113 -0.61 -15.73 11.38
CA GLN A 113 -1.03 -14.99 12.56
C GLN A 113 -1.87 -13.79 12.11
N LEU A 114 -3.11 -13.70 12.59
CA LEU A 114 -4.00 -12.56 12.30
C LEU A 114 -3.80 -11.46 13.34
N LEU A 115 -3.71 -10.22 12.86
CA LEU A 115 -3.45 -9.01 13.64
C LEU A 115 -4.36 -7.88 13.18
N THR A 116 -4.19 -6.68 13.75
CA THR A 116 -5.08 -5.54 13.49
C THR A 116 -4.55 -4.60 12.41
N THR A 117 -3.26 -4.29 12.43
CA THR A 117 -2.66 -3.27 11.54
C THR A 117 -1.43 -3.76 10.81
N GLY A 118 -1.10 -3.12 9.68
CA GLY A 118 0.14 -3.41 8.94
C GLY A 118 1.41 -3.14 9.75
N ALA A 119 1.38 -2.13 10.64
CA ALA A 119 2.50 -1.88 11.54
C ALA A 119 2.73 -3.04 12.50
N GLU A 120 1.66 -3.59 13.10
CA GLU A 120 1.76 -4.77 13.97
C GLU A 120 2.26 -6.00 13.21
N SER A 121 1.77 -6.23 11.98
CA SER A 121 2.23 -7.38 11.18
C SER A 121 3.73 -7.26 10.83
N ASN A 122 4.20 -6.06 10.50
CA ASN A 122 5.63 -5.82 10.26
C ASN A 122 6.48 -5.93 11.53
N GLU A 123 5.99 -5.46 12.68
CA GLU A 123 6.65 -5.68 13.98
C GLU A 123 6.80 -7.17 14.31
N ALA A 124 5.73 -7.95 14.12
CA ALA A 124 5.75 -9.38 14.35
C ALA A 124 6.71 -10.10 13.41
N ALA A 125 6.70 -9.75 12.11
CA ALA A 125 7.60 -10.29 11.11
C ALA A 125 9.08 -10.00 11.42
N ILE A 126 9.40 -8.73 11.76
CA ILE A 126 10.77 -8.32 12.14
C ILE A 126 11.21 -9.04 13.41
N ARG A 127 10.33 -9.14 14.42
CA ARG A 127 10.62 -9.84 15.66
C ARG A 127 10.87 -11.34 15.43
N MET A 128 10.07 -11.97 14.59
CA MET A 128 10.24 -13.37 14.19
C MET A 128 11.57 -13.57 13.46
N ALA A 129 11.90 -12.73 12.49
CA ALA A 129 13.14 -12.81 11.75
C ALA A 129 14.37 -12.68 12.66
N LYS A 130 14.37 -11.72 13.60
CA LYS A 130 15.45 -11.57 14.59
C LYS A 130 15.65 -12.81 15.45
N LEU A 131 14.57 -13.42 15.92
CA LEU A 131 14.64 -14.65 16.70
C LEU A 131 15.18 -15.82 15.91
N VAL A 132 14.68 -16.02 14.70
CA VAL A 132 15.04 -17.16 13.84
C VAL A 132 16.50 -17.11 13.45
N THR A 133 16.98 -15.96 13.00
CA THR A 133 18.38 -15.77 12.55
C THR A 133 19.37 -15.57 13.69
N GLY A 134 18.92 -15.03 14.82
CA GLY A 134 19.79 -14.56 15.91
C GLY A 134 20.44 -13.21 15.63
N GLY A 135 20.19 -12.64 14.45
CA GLY A 135 20.60 -11.30 14.08
C GLY A 135 19.64 -10.22 14.58
N HIS A 136 20.00 -8.94 14.42
CA HIS A 136 19.14 -7.81 14.80
C HIS A 136 19.19 -6.65 13.82
N GLU A 137 20.02 -6.71 12.81
CA GLU A 137 20.12 -5.68 11.80
C GLU A 137 19.06 -5.88 10.71
N ILE A 138 18.32 -4.83 10.40
CA ILE A 138 17.23 -4.82 9.41
C ILE A 138 17.58 -3.88 8.28
N VAL A 139 17.47 -4.36 7.05
CA VAL A 139 17.66 -3.57 5.83
C VAL A 139 16.32 -3.28 5.20
N ALA A 140 16.11 -2.07 4.70
CA ALA A 140 14.91 -1.67 3.96
C ALA A 140 15.28 -0.78 2.75
N PHE A 141 14.31 -0.48 1.90
CA PHE A 141 14.52 0.49 0.81
C PHE A 141 14.39 1.94 1.30
N ALA A 142 15.18 2.84 0.75
CA ALA A 142 14.85 4.25 0.74
C ALA A 142 13.44 4.44 0.14
N GLN A 143 12.65 5.36 0.71
CA GLN A 143 11.24 5.62 0.34
C GLN A 143 10.24 4.52 0.73
N SER A 144 10.64 3.48 1.48
CA SER A 144 9.72 2.46 2.02
C SER A 144 8.75 3.01 3.06
N TRP A 145 7.62 2.31 3.23
CA TRP A 145 6.64 2.57 4.30
C TRP A 145 6.15 1.26 4.91
N HIS A 146 6.57 0.96 6.13
CA HIS A 146 6.23 -0.26 6.85
C HIS A 146 5.42 -0.03 8.13
N GLY A 147 5.15 1.21 8.48
CA GLY A 147 4.37 1.59 9.67
C GLY A 147 5.07 2.63 10.53
N MET A 148 4.40 3.01 11.64
CA MET A 148 4.82 4.09 12.52
C MET A 148 5.11 3.62 13.96
N THR A 149 5.19 2.32 14.21
CA THR A 149 5.57 1.72 15.48
C THR A 149 7.07 1.37 15.48
N GLY A 150 7.68 1.18 16.61
CA GLY A 150 9.09 0.87 16.86
C GLY A 150 9.97 0.41 15.69
N ALA A 151 10.05 -0.89 15.44
CA ALA A 151 10.90 -1.44 14.38
C ALA A 151 10.34 -1.14 12.97
N ALA A 152 9.02 -1.14 12.80
CA ALA A 152 8.38 -0.78 11.53
C ALA A 152 8.69 0.68 11.14
N ALA A 153 8.64 1.63 12.09
CA ALA A 153 9.05 3.01 11.86
C ALA A 153 10.55 3.13 11.55
N SER A 154 11.38 2.30 12.18
CA SER A 154 12.80 2.25 11.90
C SER A 154 13.13 1.78 10.47
N ALA A 155 12.26 0.97 9.87
CA ALA A 155 12.32 0.52 8.48
C ALA A 155 11.54 1.42 7.50
N THR A 156 10.82 2.45 7.98
CA THR A 156 10.10 3.42 7.15
C THR A 156 10.99 4.60 6.80
N TYR A 157 11.16 4.88 5.49
CA TYR A 157 12.06 5.93 5.01
C TYR A 157 11.38 7.01 4.16
N SER A 158 10.12 6.83 3.77
CA SER A 158 9.37 7.81 2.98
C SER A 158 8.92 9.03 3.78
N ALA A 159 8.70 8.88 5.09
CA ALA A 159 8.28 9.97 5.98
C ALA A 159 8.57 9.65 7.45
N GLY A 160 8.30 10.62 8.36
CA GLY A 160 8.23 10.38 9.80
C GLY A 160 9.55 10.11 10.49
N ARG A 161 10.69 10.60 9.97
CA ARG A 161 12.00 10.36 10.60
C ARG A 161 12.55 11.55 11.38
N LYS A 162 12.35 12.76 10.87
CA LYS A 162 12.93 13.97 11.51
C LYS A 162 12.17 14.30 12.80
N GLY A 163 12.90 14.52 13.89
CA GLY A 163 12.34 14.96 15.18
C GLY A 163 11.85 13.83 16.09
N TYR A 164 11.88 12.56 15.66
CA TYR A 164 11.40 11.42 16.46
C TYR A 164 12.49 10.71 17.27
N GLY A 165 13.69 11.26 17.28
CA GLY A 165 14.83 10.66 18.00
C GLY A 165 15.53 9.55 17.21
N PRO A 166 16.41 8.78 17.89
CA PRO A 166 17.14 7.71 17.24
C PRO A 166 16.21 6.56 16.86
N VAL A 167 16.46 5.99 15.68
CA VAL A 167 15.83 4.73 15.25
C VAL A 167 16.46 3.54 15.97
N SER A 168 15.86 2.35 15.83
CA SER A 168 16.45 1.11 16.35
C SER A 168 17.87 0.92 15.80
N ALA A 169 18.81 0.57 16.67
CA ALA A 169 20.17 0.24 16.25
C ALA A 169 20.16 -0.90 15.22
N GLY A 170 21.05 -0.84 14.23
CA GLY A 170 21.11 -1.84 13.16
C GLY A 170 20.00 -1.67 12.11
N SER A 171 19.49 -0.46 11.89
CA SER A 171 18.58 -0.14 10.79
C SER A 171 19.38 0.43 9.62
N PHE A 172 19.44 -0.30 8.52
CA PHE A 172 20.14 0.08 7.30
C PHE A 172 19.17 0.35 6.15
N VAL A 173 19.64 1.11 5.17
CA VAL A 173 18.86 1.47 4.00
C VAL A 173 19.68 1.33 2.72
N ILE A 174 19.04 0.79 1.69
CA ILE A 174 19.57 0.81 0.34
C ILE A 174 18.66 1.63 -0.59
N PRO A 175 19.17 2.14 -1.73
CA PRO A 175 18.33 2.79 -2.72
C PRO A 175 17.22 1.86 -3.23
N ALA A 176 16.03 2.42 -3.47
CA ALA A 176 15.00 1.72 -4.22
C ALA A 176 15.29 1.86 -5.73
N PRO A 177 15.17 0.78 -6.52
CA PRO A 177 15.37 0.86 -7.96
C PRO A 177 14.33 1.77 -8.59
N ASN A 178 14.78 2.75 -9.38
CA ASN A 178 13.90 3.71 -10.04
C ASN A 178 14.19 3.76 -11.53
N ALA A 179 13.39 3.06 -12.33
CA ALA A 179 13.57 3.00 -13.77
C ALA A 179 13.43 4.36 -14.46
N TYR A 180 12.62 5.27 -13.92
CA TYR A 180 12.48 6.62 -14.48
C TYR A 180 13.69 7.51 -14.16
N ARG A 181 14.33 7.34 -12.98
CA ARG A 181 15.54 8.06 -12.57
C ARG A 181 16.64 7.08 -12.15
N PRO A 182 17.17 6.26 -13.09
CA PRO A 182 18.16 5.24 -12.74
C PRO A 182 19.46 5.87 -12.25
N ARG A 183 20.01 5.31 -11.16
CA ARG A 183 21.30 5.69 -10.61
C ARG A 183 22.43 5.04 -11.38
N PHE A 184 22.24 3.77 -11.74
CA PHE A 184 23.14 3.00 -12.58
C PHE A 184 22.49 2.78 -13.95
N ARG A 185 23.27 2.82 -15.02
CA ARG A 185 22.75 2.74 -16.39
C ARG A 185 23.53 1.74 -17.20
N ASN A 186 22.80 0.92 -17.94
CA ASN A 186 23.36 0.15 -19.03
C ASN A 186 23.85 1.07 -20.16
N PRO A 187 24.67 0.57 -21.11
CA PRO A 187 25.12 1.36 -22.26
C PRO A 187 23.99 1.94 -23.14
N ASP A 188 22.81 1.31 -23.15
CA ASP A 188 21.60 1.78 -23.84
C ASP A 188 20.82 2.85 -23.06
N GLY A 189 21.29 3.21 -21.85
CA GLY A 189 20.65 4.19 -20.96
C GLY A 189 19.55 3.62 -20.05
N SER A 190 19.20 2.35 -20.18
CA SER A 190 18.24 1.66 -19.30
C SER A 190 18.81 1.49 -17.88
N ASN A 191 17.92 1.17 -16.94
CA ASN A 191 18.30 0.98 -15.53
C ASN A 191 19.12 -0.32 -15.35
N ASP A 192 20.36 -0.19 -14.90
CA ASP A 192 21.19 -1.31 -14.44
C ASP A 192 20.94 -1.54 -12.93
N TRP A 193 19.76 -2.10 -12.66
CA TRP A 193 19.35 -2.40 -11.29
C TRP A 193 20.20 -3.50 -10.63
N GLN A 194 20.86 -4.36 -11.41
CA GLN A 194 21.73 -5.42 -10.90
C GLN A 194 23.00 -4.82 -10.32
N ALA A 195 23.66 -3.94 -11.07
CA ALA A 195 24.82 -3.22 -10.54
C ALA A 195 24.46 -2.35 -9.33
N GLU A 196 23.28 -1.69 -9.34
CA GLU A 196 22.79 -0.92 -8.20
C GLU A 196 22.58 -1.79 -6.95
N LEU A 197 21.98 -2.98 -7.11
CA LEU A 197 21.76 -3.93 -6.01
C LEU A 197 23.09 -4.49 -5.47
N ASP A 198 24.05 -4.82 -6.34
CA ASP A 198 25.35 -5.34 -5.94
C ASP A 198 26.14 -4.29 -5.15
N ASP A 199 26.19 -3.04 -5.62
CA ASP A 199 26.82 -1.92 -4.93
C ASP A 199 26.19 -1.67 -3.56
N ALA A 200 24.84 -1.67 -3.51
CA ALA A 200 24.10 -1.47 -2.28
C ALA A 200 24.42 -2.54 -1.22
N PHE A 201 24.47 -3.82 -1.62
CA PHE A 201 24.82 -4.89 -0.68
C PHE A 201 26.31 -4.88 -0.28
N HIS A 202 27.20 -4.46 -1.17
CA HIS A 202 28.59 -4.21 -0.80
C HIS A 202 28.71 -3.15 0.32
N LEU A 203 27.92 -2.08 0.23
CA LEU A 203 27.86 -1.06 1.29
C LEU A 203 27.27 -1.62 2.60
N ILE A 204 26.24 -2.46 2.54
CA ILE A 204 25.68 -3.11 3.73
C ILE A 204 26.70 -4.02 4.40
N ASP A 205 27.44 -4.82 3.63
CA ASP A 205 28.47 -5.71 4.17
C ASP A 205 29.58 -4.94 4.91
N ASN A 206 29.92 -3.74 4.45
CA ASN A 206 30.90 -2.87 5.11
C ASN A 206 30.35 -2.16 6.38
N GLN A 207 29.03 -1.99 6.50
CA GLN A 207 28.40 -1.30 7.63
C GLN A 207 27.92 -2.27 8.72
N SER A 208 27.58 -3.50 8.33
CA SER A 208 27.08 -4.52 9.24
C SER A 208 28.12 -4.94 10.26
N THR A 209 27.67 -5.20 11.48
CA THR A 209 28.48 -5.80 12.54
C THR A 209 28.48 -7.34 12.47
N GLY A 210 27.97 -7.92 11.40
CA GLY A 210 27.82 -9.37 11.19
C GLY A 210 26.54 -9.95 11.79
N ASN A 211 25.55 -9.11 12.05
CA ASN A 211 24.30 -9.51 12.72
C ASN A 211 23.04 -9.21 11.85
N LEU A 212 23.17 -9.36 10.54
CA LEU A 212 22.05 -9.16 9.61
C LEU A 212 20.93 -10.18 9.90
N ALA A 213 19.70 -9.69 10.07
CA ALA A 213 18.52 -10.52 10.35
C ALA A 213 17.57 -10.64 9.17
N ALA A 214 17.22 -9.52 8.57
CA ALA A 214 16.24 -9.53 7.49
C ALA A 214 16.35 -8.31 6.56
N PHE A 215 15.86 -8.49 5.34
CA PHE A 215 15.46 -7.42 4.45
C PHE A 215 13.94 -7.33 4.44
N ILE A 216 13.38 -6.13 4.65
CA ILE A 216 11.94 -5.88 4.50
C ILE A 216 11.70 -5.00 3.27
N ALA A 217 10.80 -5.43 2.39
CA ALA A 217 10.51 -4.77 1.12
C ALA A 217 9.02 -4.76 0.79
N GLU A 218 8.58 -3.70 0.11
CA GLU A 218 7.32 -3.69 -0.65
C GLU A 218 7.62 -4.14 -2.09
N PRO A 219 6.84 -5.05 -2.72
CA PRO A 219 7.03 -5.40 -4.15
C PRO A 219 6.79 -4.22 -5.10
N ILE A 220 5.94 -3.27 -4.69
CA ILE A 220 5.79 -1.94 -5.26
C ILE A 220 5.82 -0.95 -4.10
N LEU A 221 6.83 -0.07 -4.06
CA LEU A 221 6.94 0.95 -3.02
C LEU A 221 5.86 2.00 -3.25
N SER A 222 4.71 1.82 -2.61
CA SER A 222 3.54 2.65 -2.87
C SER A 222 3.73 4.07 -2.33
N SER A 223 4.05 4.22 -1.06
CA SER A 223 4.39 5.53 -0.47
C SER A 223 5.70 6.10 -1.01
N GLY A 224 6.53 5.26 -1.61
CA GLY A 224 7.71 5.61 -2.38
C GLY A 224 7.42 6.20 -3.76
N GLY A 225 6.15 6.39 -4.13
CA GLY A 225 5.75 6.92 -5.42
C GLY A 225 5.49 5.85 -6.48
N ILE A 226 4.93 4.72 -6.08
CA ILE A 226 4.62 3.57 -6.95
C ILE A 226 5.88 3.08 -7.71
N LEU A 227 6.98 2.91 -6.99
CA LEU A 227 8.18 2.34 -7.57
C LEU A 227 8.04 0.82 -7.64
N GLU A 228 7.89 0.30 -8.83
CA GLU A 228 7.80 -1.13 -9.08
C GLU A 228 9.21 -1.74 -9.15
N LEU A 229 9.44 -2.83 -8.41
CA LEU A 229 10.68 -3.59 -8.53
C LEU A 229 10.77 -4.22 -9.93
N PRO A 230 11.90 -4.08 -10.63
CA PRO A 230 12.11 -4.70 -11.95
C PRO A 230 11.92 -6.21 -11.91
N LEU A 231 11.51 -6.79 -13.04
CA LEU A 231 11.40 -8.25 -13.16
C LEU A 231 12.76 -8.91 -12.87
N GLY A 232 12.76 -9.93 -12.00
CA GLY A 232 13.97 -10.61 -11.55
C GLY A 232 14.64 -9.96 -10.33
N TYR A 233 14.27 -8.74 -9.95
CA TYR A 233 14.86 -8.05 -8.80
C TYR A 233 14.58 -8.83 -7.50
N LEU A 234 13.35 -9.29 -7.27
CA LEU A 234 13.01 -10.07 -6.07
C LEU A 234 13.81 -11.36 -5.96
N ALA A 235 14.08 -12.04 -7.08
CA ALA A 235 14.92 -13.24 -7.09
C ALA A 235 16.36 -12.92 -6.70
N ALA A 236 16.92 -11.85 -7.26
CA ALA A 236 18.26 -11.39 -6.92
C ALA A 236 18.34 -10.94 -5.45
N LEU A 237 17.35 -10.20 -4.96
CA LEU A 237 17.26 -9.77 -3.57
C LEU A 237 17.18 -10.96 -2.61
N LYS A 238 16.32 -11.95 -2.92
CA LYS A 238 16.21 -13.19 -2.12
C LYS A 238 17.56 -13.90 -2.03
N LYS A 239 18.27 -14.05 -3.16
CA LYS A 239 19.61 -14.63 -3.19
C LYS A 239 20.61 -13.85 -2.32
N LYS A 240 20.61 -12.50 -2.39
CA LYS A 240 21.47 -11.67 -1.54
C LYS A 240 21.19 -11.85 -0.05
N CYS A 241 19.91 -12.06 0.31
CA CYS A 241 19.52 -12.38 1.69
C CYS A 241 20.05 -13.77 2.11
N GLU A 242 19.83 -14.78 1.29
CA GLU A 242 20.27 -16.17 1.57
C GLU A 242 21.78 -16.27 1.74
N GLU A 243 22.57 -15.61 0.89
CA GLU A 243 24.04 -15.55 0.97
C GLU A 243 24.55 -14.98 2.31
N ARG A 244 23.70 -14.25 3.05
CA ARG A 244 24.02 -13.61 4.33
C ARG A 244 23.27 -14.16 5.53
N GLY A 245 22.50 -15.24 5.33
CA GLY A 245 21.67 -15.82 6.39
C GLY A 245 20.49 -14.93 6.85
N MET A 246 20.13 -13.94 6.03
CA MET A 246 18.98 -13.05 6.24
C MET A 246 17.68 -13.69 5.77
N LEU A 247 16.57 -13.32 6.39
CA LEU A 247 15.23 -13.60 5.87
C LEU A 247 14.73 -12.45 4.99
N LEU A 248 13.99 -12.79 3.92
CA LEU A 248 13.26 -11.82 3.11
C LEU A 248 11.83 -11.68 3.64
N ILE A 249 11.48 -10.48 4.09
CA ILE A 249 10.11 -10.11 4.49
C ILE A 249 9.52 -9.30 3.34
N LEU A 250 8.37 -9.72 2.78
CA LEU A 250 7.61 -8.94 1.82
C LEU A 250 6.36 -8.33 2.45
N ASP A 251 6.30 -7.01 2.47
CA ASP A 251 5.15 -6.23 2.88
C ASP A 251 4.19 -6.05 1.70
N GLU A 252 3.16 -6.86 1.68
CA GLU A 252 2.11 -6.86 0.66
C GLU A 252 0.85 -6.10 1.10
N ALA A 253 0.97 -5.18 2.05
CA ALA A 253 -0.16 -4.42 2.58
C ALA A 253 -0.97 -3.67 1.49
N GLN A 254 -0.32 -3.24 0.41
CA GLN A 254 -0.97 -2.54 -0.69
C GLN A 254 -0.97 -3.33 -2.00
N THR A 255 -0.07 -4.28 -2.15
CA THR A 255 0.11 -5.05 -3.39
C THR A 255 -0.66 -6.36 -3.38
N GLY A 256 -0.98 -6.89 -2.20
CA GLY A 256 -1.67 -8.16 -2.02
C GLY A 256 -3.17 -8.12 -2.32
N VAL A 257 -3.79 -9.27 -2.22
CA VAL A 257 -5.22 -9.51 -2.41
C VAL A 257 -5.71 -8.99 -3.78
N GLY A 258 -5.02 -9.40 -4.86
CA GLY A 258 -5.44 -9.16 -6.23
C GLY A 258 -5.10 -7.80 -6.83
N ARG A 259 -4.68 -6.82 -6.03
CA ARG A 259 -4.47 -5.42 -6.42
C ARG A 259 -3.61 -5.24 -7.67
N THR A 260 -2.57 -6.06 -7.82
CA THR A 260 -1.58 -5.94 -8.92
C THR A 260 -1.84 -6.89 -10.10
N GLY A 261 -2.96 -7.63 -10.08
CA GLY A 261 -3.27 -8.65 -11.08
C GLY A 261 -2.70 -10.04 -10.76
N ASN A 262 -2.10 -10.21 -9.60
CA ASN A 262 -1.78 -11.48 -8.96
C ASN A 262 -2.41 -11.49 -7.58
N MET A 263 -2.74 -12.65 -7.00
CA MET A 263 -3.28 -12.69 -5.63
C MET A 263 -2.29 -12.04 -4.66
N PHE A 264 -1.00 -12.37 -4.77
CA PHE A 264 0.11 -11.70 -4.11
C PHE A 264 1.15 -11.26 -5.15
N ALA A 265 1.71 -10.08 -4.98
CA ALA A 265 2.58 -9.48 -6.00
C ALA A 265 3.86 -10.28 -6.27
N PHE A 266 4.39 -10.98 -5.26
CA PHE A 266 5.58 -11.84 -5.38
C PHE A 266 5.39 -12.98 -6.38
N GLN A 267 4.14 -13.40 -6.62
CA GLN A 267 3.83 -14.51 -7.55
C GLN A 267 4.23 -14.20 -8.98
N ARG A 268 4.29 -12.90 -9.37
CA ARG A 268 4.80 -12.50 -10.68
C ARG A 268 6.25 -12.96 -10.93
N ASP A 269 7.05 -12.89 -9.88
CA ASP A 269 8.49 -13.15 -9.96
C ASP A 269 8.84 -14.62 -9.63
N GLY A 270 7.85 -15.42 -9.22
CA GLY A 270 8.05 -16.82 -8.82
C GLY A 270 8.93 -17.01 -7.60
N VAL A 271 8.98 -16.02 -6.72
CA VAL A 271 9.85 -16.00 -5.54
C VAL A 271 9.00 -16.00 -4.29
N THR A 272 9.03 -17.08 -3.51
CA THR A 272 8.36 -17.12 -2.20
C THR A 272 9.24 -16.46 -1.15
N PRO A 273 8.76 -15.42 -0.44
CA PRO A 273 9.50 -14.83 0.69
C PRO A 273 9.54 -15.79 1.89
N ASP A 274 10.40 -15.51 2.86
CA ASP A 274 10.42 -16.25 4.13
C ASP A 274 9.25 -15.84 5.03
N ILE A 275 8.90 -14.55 4.97
CA ILE A 275 7.76 -14.00 5.71
C ILE A 275 7.03 -13.02 4.78
N MET A 276 5.70 -13.07 4.75
CA MET A 276 4.84 -12.10 4.09
C MET A 276 3.92 -11.43 5.09
N THR A 277 3.72 -10.12 4.95
CA THR A 277 2.74 -9.39 5.75
C THR A 277 1.62 -8.84 4.87
N LEU A 278 0.40 -8.87 5.40
CA LEU A 278 -0.81 -8.35 4.76
C LEU A 278 -1.52 -7.37 5.68
N SER A 279 -2.24 -6.42 5.10
CA SER A 279 -3.18 -5.55 5.82
C SER A 279 -4.15 -4.90 4.82
N LYS A 280 -4.66 -3.70 5.10
CA LYS A 280 -5.50 -2.89 4.18
C LYS A 280 -6.51 -3.70 3.36
N THR A 281 -6.09 -4.18 2.18
CA THR A 281 -6.92 -4.91 1.21
C THR A 281 -7.57 -6.16 1.80
N LEU A 282 -6.92 -6.84 2.74
CA LEU A 282 -7.43 -8.05 3.37
C LEU A 282 -8.71 -7.80 4.19
N GLY A 283 -8.83 -6.63 4.80
CA GLY A 283 -9.94 -6.28 5.69
C GLY A 283 -11.09 -5.52 5.01
N ALA A 284 -11.00 -5.20 3.69
CA ALA A 284 -12.00 -4.43 2.96
C ALA A 284 -12.49 -3.15 3.69
N GLY A 285 -11.57 -2.44 4.36
CA GLY A 285 -11.86 -1.25 5.15
C GLY A 285 -11.91 -1.48 6.66
N LEU A 286 -12.03 -2.72 7.13
CA LEU A 286 -11.92 -3.06 8.55
C LEU A 286 -10.45 -3.33 8.96
N PRO A 287 -10.08 -3.07 10.21
CA PRO A 287 -8.75 -3.40 10.73
C PRO A 287 -8.52 -4.92 10.72
N LEU A 288 -7.72 -5.38 9.77
CA LEU A 288 -7.27 -6.75 9.65
C LEU A 288 -5.90 -6.79 9.00
N ALA A 289 -4.99 -7.50 9.61
CA ALA A 289 -3.65 -7.77 9.10
C ALA A 289 -3.26 -9.22 9.31
N ALA A 290 -2.24 -9.69 8.62
CA ALA A 290 -1.71 -11.03 8.80
C ALA A 290 -0.19 -11.05 8.64
N VAL A 291 0.46 -11.97 9.35
CA VAL A 291 1.81 -12.44 9.09
C VAL A 291 1.72 -13.86 8.61
N MET A 292 2.38 -14.18 7.51
CA MET A 292 2.43 -15.51 6.93
C MET A 292 3.88 -15.96 6.79
N THR A 293 4.17 -17.21 7.15
CA THR A 293 5.51 -17.78 7.07
C THR A 293 5.44 -19.29 6.88
N SER A 294 6.60 -19.93 6.64
CA SER A 294 6.67 -21.40 6.56
C SER A 294 6.53 -22.08 7.92
N ALA A 295 6.13 -23.35 7.92
CA ALA A 295 6.10 -24.15 9.13
C ALA A 295 7.49 -24.26 9.80
N GLU A 296 8.56 -24.25 9.01
CA GLU A 296 9.94 -24.31 9.53
C GLU A 296 10.32 -23.03 10.28
N VAL A 297 10.03 -21.85 9.69
CA VAL A 297 10.33 -20.54 10.31
C VAL A 297 9.50 -20.37 11.58
N GLU A 298 8.21 -20.70 11.54
CA GLU A 298 7.33 -20.63 12.71
C GLU A 298 7.82 -21.52 13.84
N GLN A 299 8.15 -22.79 13.55
CA GLN A 299 8.66 -23.74 14.56
C GLN A 299 9.96 -23.25 15.22
N LYS A 300 10.92 -22.77 14.42
CA LYS A 300 12.17 -22.17 14.94
C LYS A 300 11.91 -20.95 15.82
N ALA A 301 10.96 -20.10 15.42
CA ALA A 301 10.59 -18.94 16.21
C ALA A 301 9.94 -19.35 17.53
N PHE A 302 9.02 -20.30 17.50
CA PHE A 302 8.35 -20.85 18.70
C PHE A 302 9.34 -21.45 19.70
N GLU A 303 10.27 -22.28 19.24
CA GLU A 303 11.31 -22.91 20.09
C GLU A 303 12.22 -21.86 20.76
N LYS A 304 12.43 -20.70 20.12
CA LYS A 304 13.17 -19.58 20.66
C LYS A 304 12.34 -18.60 21.49
N GLY A 305 11.08 -18.94 21.78
CA GLY A 305 10.17 -18.15 22.63
C GLY A 305 9.55 -16.95 21.92
N PHE A 306 9.20 -17.09 20.61
CA PHE A 306 8.47 -16.05 19.91
C PHE A 306 7.18 -15.67 20.65
N LEU A 307 7.05 -14.40 20.95
CA LEU A 307 5.87 -13.83 21.56
C LEU A 307 5.52 -12.52 20.85
N PHE A 308 4.35 -12.53 20.19
CA PHE A 308 3.71 -11.30 19.71
C PHE A 308 2.21 -11.44 19.98
N TYR A 309 1.81 -10.89 21.10
CA TYR A 309 0.48 -11.07 21.67
C TYR A 309 -0.18 -9.71 21.86
N THR A 310 -1.33 -9.51 21.22
CA THR A 310 -2.11 -8.28 21.30
C THR A 310 -3.54 -8.62 21.70
N THR A 311 -4.29 -7.63 22.20
CA THR A 311 -5.70 -7.82 22.60
C THR A 311 -6.55 -8.35 21.46
N HIS A 312 -6.28 -7.91 20.23
CA HIS A 312 -7.06 -8.22 19.03
C HIS A 312 -6.39 -9.26 18.11
N VAL A 313 -5.46 -10.06 18.63
CA VAL A 313 -4.90 -11.17 17.87
C VAL A 313 -5.99 -12.22 17.62
N SER A 314 -6.20 -12.54 16.33
CA SER A 314 -7.16 -13.58 15.92
C SER A 314 -8.63 -13.32 16.28
N ASP A 315 -9.10 -12.08 16.12
CA ASP A 315 -10.50 -11.73 16.34
C ASP A 315 -11.43 -12.35 15.28
N PRO A 316 -12.59 -12.91 15.73
CA PRO A 316 -13.56 -13.54 14.83
C PRO A 316 -14.16 -12.63 13.77
N LEU A 317 -14.52 -11.39 14.14
CA LEU A 317 -15.20 -10.45 13.23
C LEU A 317 -14.35 -10.06 12.03
N PRO A 318 -13.14 -9.51 12.19
CA PRO A 318 -12.31 -9.19 11.03
C PRO A 318 -11.89 -10.44 10.25
N ALA A 319 -11.70 -11.59 10.89
CA ALA A 319 -11.41 -12.84 10.20
C ALA A 319 -12.57 -13.28 9.29
N ALA A 320 -13.82 -13.19 9.75
CA ALA A 320 -14.99 -13.48 8.92
C ALA A 320 -15.11 -12.53 7.72
N VAL A 321 -14.74 -11.26 7.91
CA VAL A 321 -14.66 -10.29 6.79
C VAL A 321 -13.58 -10.70 5.80
N GLY A 322 -12.39 -11.08 6.26
CA GLY A 322 -11.31 -11.58 5.39
C GLY A 322 -11.74 -12.80 4.56
N VAL A 323 -12.47 -13.76 5.17
CA VAL A 323 -13.08 -14.89 4.43
C VAL A 323 -14.01 -14.39 3.34
N THR A 324 -14.92 -13.45 3.66
CA THR A 324 -15.85 -12.87 2.68
C THR A 324 -15.10 -12.13 1.56
N VAL A 325 -14.01 -11.42 1.86
CA VAL A 325 -13.16 -10.80 0.83
C VAL A 325 -12.67 -11.85 -0.15
N LEU A 326 -12.11 -12.97 0.34
CA LEU A 326 -11.62 -14.04 -0.53
C LEU A 326 -12.75 -14.71 -1.34
N ASP A 327 -13.96 -14.83 -0.79
CA ASP A 327 -15.13 -15.33 -1.52
C ASP A 327 -15.50 -14.43 -2.69
N VAL A 328 -15.64 -13.13 -2.45
CA VAL A 328 -15.97 -12.15 -3.47
C VAL A 328 -14.87 -12.07 -4.53
N MET A 329 -13.59 -12.08 -4.11
CA MET A 329 -12.44 -12.11 -5.04
C MET A 329 -12.52 -13.28 -6.01
N ALA A 330 -12.85 -14.47 -5.51
CA ALA A 330 -12.97 -15.68 -6.35
C ALA A 330 -14.22 -15.68 -7.20
N ARG A 331 -15.40 -15.39 -6.61
CA ARG A 331 -16.70 -15.36 -7.29
C ARG A 331 -16.71 -14.41 -8.48
N ASP A 332 -16.19 -13.20 -8.28
CA ASP A 332 -16.24 -12.13 -9.26
C ASP A 332 -14.96 -12.06 -10.12
N ASN A 333 -14.03 -13.02 -9.96
CA ASN A 333 -12.75 -13.08 -10.69
C ASN A 333 -11.99 -11.75 -10.66
N LEU A 334 -11.90 -11.10 -9.48
CA LEU A 334 -11.41 -9.73 -9.35
C LEU A 334 -9.90 -9.60 -9.66
N VAL A 335 -9.12 -10.67 -9.50
CA VAL A 335 -7.71 -10.69 -9.89
C VAL A 335 -7.56 -10.45 -11.41
N GLN A 336 -8.37 -11.15 -12.22
CA GLN A 336 -8.37 -10.96 -13.68
C GLN A 336 -8.95 -9.59 -14.05
N GLN A 337 -9.96 -9.12 -13.33
CA GLN A 337 -10.51 -7.77 -13.54
C GLN A 337 -9.47 -6.68 -13.23
N ALA A 338 -8.63 -6.86 -12.22
CA ALA A 338 -7.54 -5.94 -11.93
C ALA A 338 -6.53 -5.84 -13.10
N ILE A 339 -6.31 -6.92 -13.85
CA ILE A 339 -5.45 -6.90 -15.05
C ILE A 339 -6.12 -6.08 -16.15
N THR A 340 -7.38 -6.40 -16.50
CA THR A 340 -8.08 -5.78 -17.64
C THR A 340 -8.40 -4.31 -17.38
N ARG A 341 -8.98 -4.00 -16.22
CA ARG A 341 -9.31 -2.63 -15.81
C ARG A 341 -8.07 -1.80 -15.52
N GLY A 342 -7.03 -2.44 -14.92
CA GLY A 342 -5.74 -1.80 -14.72
C GLY A 342 -5.07 -1.41 -16.04
N LYS A 343 -5.16 -2.27 -17.07
CA LYS A 343 -4.69 -1.93 -18.41
C LYS A 343 -5.47 -0.74 -18.98
N ARG A 344 -6.82 -0.73 -18.90
CA ARG A 344 -7.64 0.39 -19.36
C ARG A 344 -7.25 1.69 -18.69
N LEU A 345 -7.14 1.69 -17.36
CA LEU A 345 -6.73 2.87 -16.60
C LEU A 345 -5.32 3.33 -17.01
N LYS A 346 -4.38 2.40 -17.11
CA LYS A 346 -3.00 2.72 -17.52
C LYS A 346 -2.93 3.30 -18.93
N ASP A 347 -3.68 2.75 -19.88
CA ASP A 347 -3.77 3.28 -21.24
C ASP A 347 -4.32 4.71 -21.25
N GLY A 348 -5.36 5.00 -20.44
CA GLY A 348 -5.88 6.36 -20.23
C GLY A 348 -4.83 7.32 -19.67
N LEU A 349 -4.08 6.89 -18.64
CA LEU A 349 -3.01 7.71 -18.06
C LEU A 349 -1.84 7.95 -19.04
N LEU A 350 -1.50 6.96 -19.87
CA LEU A 350 -0.50 7.10 -20.93
C LEU A 350 -0.97 8.08 -22.03
N ALA A 351 -2.26 8.10 -22.35
CA ALA A 351 -2.83 9.08 -23.26
C ALA A 351 -2.75 10.51 -22.68
N LEU A 352 -2.97 10.68 -21.37
CA LEU A 352 -2.74 11.95 -20.68
C LEU A 352 -1.25 12.35 -20.75
N GLN A 353 -0.33 11.40 -20.56
CA GLN A 353 1.11 11.65 -20.66
C GLN A 353 1.50 12.15 -22.06
N GLN A 354 0.88 11.61 -23.11
CA GLN A 354 1.13 12.11 -24.49
C GLN A 354 0.59 13.51 -24.71
N ARG A 355 -0.52 13.86 -24.07
CA ARG A 355 -1.20 15.16 -24.22
C ARG A 355 -0.56 16.27 -23.39
N PHE A 356 -0.06 15.97 -22.20
CA PHE A 356 0.39 16.96 -21.21
C PHE A 356 1.87 16.80 -20.87
N GLU A 357 2.69 17.78 -21.21
CA GLU A 357 4.14 17.80 -20.94
C GLU A 357 4.50 17.72 -19.45
N CYS A 358 3.59 18.13 -18.58
CA CYS A 358 3.80 18.05 -17.13
C CYS A 358 3.73 16.62 -16.56
N ILE A 359 3.31 15.62 -17.35
CA ILE A 359 3.30 14.21 -16.90
C ILE A 359 4.60 13.55 -17.35
N GLY A 360 5.50 13.31 -16.40
CA GLY A 360 6.81 12.73 -16.65
C GLY A 360 6.81 11.21 -16.82
N ASP A 361 6.06 10.51 -15.97
CA ASP A 361 6.06 9.04 -15.95
C ASP A 361 4.70 8.47 -15.53
N VAL A 362 4.35 7.32 -16.11
CA VAL A 362 3.19 6.48 -15.72
C VAL A 362 3.68 5.06 -15.48
N ARG A 363 3.54 4.57 -14.25
CA ARG A 363 4.10 3.28 -13.80
C ARG A 363 3.15 2.50 -12.90
N GLY A 364 3.55 1.28 -12.55
CA GLY A 364 2.74 0.37 -11.74
C GLY A 364 1.98 -0.64 -12.59
N ARG A 365 1.20 -1.51 -11.93
CA ARG A 365 0.46 -2.62 -12.56
C ARG A 365 -0.84 -2.93 -11.84
N GLY A 366 -1.74 -3.61 -12.56
CA GLY A 366 -3.10 -3.82 -12.08
C GLY A 366 -3.77 -2.49 -11.76
N LEU A 367 -4.50 -2.44 -10.66
CA LEU A 367 -5.13 -1.23 -10.15
C LEU A 367 -4.30 -0.57 -9.03
N LEU A 368 -2.97 -0.54 -9.20
CA LEU A 368 -2.03 0.23 -8.38
C LEU A 368 -1.08 0.97 -9.31
N LEU A 369 -1.45 2.18 -9.69
CA LEU A 369 -0.75 2.98 -10.69
C LEU A 369 -0.24 4.30 -10.11
N GLY A 370 0.85 4.79 -10.68
CA GLY A 370 1.46 6.07 -10.36
C GLY A 370 1.53 6.96 -11.58
N LEU A 371 1.18 8.23 -11.40
CA LEU A 371 1.37 9.28 -12.40
C LEU A 371 2.23 10.38 -11.77
N GLU A 372 3.40 10.59 -12.33
CA GLU A 372 4.38 11.56 -11.80
C GLU A 372 4.34 12.90 -12.56
N VAL A 373 4.15 13.97 -11.80
CA VAL A 373 4.13 15.36 -12.33
C VAL A 373 5.53 15.95 -12.28
N VAL A 374 5.96 16.54 -13.38
CA VAL A 374 7.25 17.23 -13.55
C VAL A 374 7.03 18.62 -14.11
N THR A 375 7.98 19.53 -13.88
CA THR A 375 8.01 20.85 -14.53
C THR A 375 8.72 20.82 -15.87
N ASP A 376 9.59 19.81 -16.08
CA ASP A 376 10.32 19.60 -17.32
C ASP A 376 10.65 18.09 -17.49
N ARG A 377 10.31 17.53 -18.64
CA ARG A 377 10.50 16.10 -18.93
C ARG A 377 11.96 15.70 -19.14
N HIS A 378 12.79 16.59 -19.65
CA HIS A 378 14.19 16.28 -19.93
C HIS A 378 15.00 16.19 -18.64
N THR A 379 14.88 17.22 -17.82
CA THR A 379 15.56 17.28 -16.53
C THR A 379 14.85 16.45 -15.46
N LYS A 380 13.58 16.08 -15.70
CA LYS A 380 12.68 15.41 -14.76
C LYS A 380 12.51 16.21 -13.46
N ALA A 381 12.58 17.55 -13.56
CA ALA A 381 12.46 18.43 -12.41
C ALA A 381 11.09 18.25 -11.73
N PRO A 382 11.05 18.15 -10.39
CA PRO A 382 9.82 17.86 -9.64
C PRO A 382 8.74 18.93 -9.84
N GLY A 383 7.49 18.49 -10.13
CA GLY A 383 6.32 19.35 -10.31
C GLY A 383 5.38 19.37 -9.08
N PHE A 384 5.91 19.54 -7.88
CA PHE A 384 5.13 19.44 -6.62
C PHE A 384 3.96 20.42 -6.55
N GLU A 385 4.22 21.71 -6.88
CA GLU A 385 3.20 22.76 -6.80
C GLU A 385 2.07 22.50 -7.80
N LEU A 386 2.44 22.13 -9.03
CA LEU A 386 1.47 21.78 -10.05
C LEU A 386 0.67 20.54 -9.66
N GLY A 387 1.33 19.50 -9.13
CA GLY A 387 0.66 18.31 -8.66
C GLY A 387 -0.37 18.58 -7.54
N ALA A 388 -0.05 19.50 -6.61
CA ALA A 388 -1.00 19.92 -5.58
C ALA A 388 -2.23 20.63 -6.18
N LYS A 389 -2.03 21.54 -7.12
CA LYS A 389 -3.14 22.21 -7.82
C LYS A 389 -4.00 21.24 -8.61
N ILE A 390 -3.38 20.27 -9.30
CA ILE A 390 -4.13 19.22 -10.02
C ILE A 390 -4.99 18.40 -9.04
N MET A 391 -4.49 18.07 -7.85
CA MET A 391 -5.24 17.36 -6.83
C MET A 391 -6.46 18.17 -6.36
N GLU A 392 -6.28 19.45 -6.06
CA GLU A 392 -7.36 20.37 -5.67
C GLU A 392 -8.43 20.49 -6.78
N GLU A 393 -7.99 20.69 -8.03
CA GLU A 393 -8.89 20.79 -9.18
C GLU A 393 -9.64 19.50 -9.48
N ALA A 394 -9.01 18.34 -9.24
CA ALA A 394 -9.67 17.02 -9.37
C ALA A 394 -10.75 16.86 -8.29
N MET A 395 -10.47 17.23 -7.04
CA MET A 395 -11.45 17.17 -5.95
C MET A 395 -12.66 18.08 -6.24
N VAL A 396 -12.43 19.30 -6.73
CA VAL A 396 -13.50 20.21 -7.16
C VAL A 396 -14.40 19.57 -8.23
N ARG A 397 -13.84 18.75 -9.11
CA ARG A 397 -14.56 18.05 -10.19
C ARG A 397 -15.13 16.70 -9.79
N GLY A 398 -14.97 16.30 -8.51
CA GLY A 398 -15.53 15.06 -7.98
C GLY A 398 -14.64 13.84 -8.19
N LEU A 399 -13.32 14.02 -8.14
CA LEU A 399 -12.35 12.90 -8.11
C LEU A 399 -11.39 13.06 -6.93
N SER A 400 -11.41 12.10 -6.01
CA SER A 400 -10.45 11.99 -4.92
C SER A 400 -9.23 11.21 -5.36
N MET A 401 -8.06 11.80 -5.19
CA MET A 401 -6.75 11.19 -5.46
C MET A 401 -5.77 11.53 -4.34
N ASN A 402 -4.76 10.69 -4.17
CA ASN A 402 -3.69 10.93 -3.21
C ASN A 402 -2.37 11.22 -3.93
N ILE A 403 -1.68 12.27 -3.51
CA ILE A 403 -0.36 12.64 -4.04
C ILE A 403 0.72 12.45 -2.97
N VAL A 404 1.84 11.83 -3.33
CA VAL A 404 3.04 11.79 -2.49
C VAL A 404 4.09 12.76 -3.03
N LYS A 405 4.75 13.46 -2.11
CA LYS A 405 5.81 14.42 -2.39
C LYS A 405 7.08 13.94 -1.70
N LEU A 406 8.04 13.44 -2.48
CA LEU A 406 9.29 12.89 -1.97
C LEU A 406 10.47 13.72 -2.48
N PRO A 407 11.55 13.88 -1.68
CA PRO A 407 12.75 14.55 -2.14
C PRO A 407 13.34 13.90 -3.41
N GLY A 408 13.68 14.72 -4.41
CA GLY A 408 14.25 14.26 -5.68
C GLY A 408 13.28 13.62 -6.67
N MET A 409 11.97 13.60 -6.35
CA MET A 409 10.92 13.12 -7.25
C MET A 409 9.85 14.19 -7.42
N GLY A 410 9.08 14.11 -8.52
CA GLY A 410 7.87 14.92 -8.72
C GLY A 410 6.77 14.53 -7.71
N GLY A 411 5.70 15.31 -7.68
CA GLY A 411 4.48 14.86 -7.03
C GLY A 411 3.95 13.63 -7.77
N VAL A 412 3.78 12.52 -7.08
CA VAL A 412 3.29 11.27 -7.68
C VAL A 412 1.89 11.00 -7.17
N PHE A 413 0.92 11.00 -8.06
CA PHE A 413 -0.42 10.51 -7.76
C PHE A 413 -0.38 9.00 -7.59
N ARG A 414 -0.92 8.51 -6.48
CA ARG A 414 -1.18 7.09 -6.25
C ARG A 414 -2.63 6.81 -6.59
N ILE A 415 -2.84 6.03 -7.63
CA ILE A 415 -4.15 5.75 -8.20
C ILE A 415 -4.46 4.27 -7.96
N ALA A 416 -5.41 4.02 -7.06
CA ALA A 416 -5.77 2.68 -6.60
C ALA A 416 -7.27 2.57 -6.33
N PRO A 417 -8.13 2.66 -7.35
CA PRO A 417 -9.57 2.47 -7.18
C PRO A 417 -9.90 1.07 -6.67
N ALA A 418 -11.12 0.85 -6.21
CA ALA A 418 -11.61 -0.48 -5.86
C ALA A 418 -11.46 -1.45 -7.04
N LEU A 419 -11.27 -2.76 -6.78
CA LEU A 419 -11.18 -3.78 -7.84
C LEU A 419 -12.51 -3.95 -8.58
N THR A 420 -13.59 -3.50 -7.97
CA THR A 420 -14.94 -3.49 -8.53
C THR A 420 -15.24 -2.26 -9.40
N VAL A 421 -14.30 -1.30 -9.51
CA VAL A 421 -14.46 -0.10 -10.36
C VAL A 421 -14.88 -0.49 -11.78
N SER A 422 -15.90 0.17 -12.33
CA SER A 422 -16.37 -0.10 -13.70
C SER A 422 -15.50 0.62 -14.75
N ASP A 423 -15.61 0.16 -16.01
CA ASP A 423 -14.95 0.80 -17.14
C ASP A 423 -15.40 2.26 -17.32
N ALA A 424 -16.69 2.55 -17.10
CA ALA A 424 -17.22 3.91 -17.19
C ALA A 424 -16.68 4.83 -16.09
N GLU A 425 -16.50 4.31 -14.87
CA GLU A 425 -15.89 5.06 -13.76
C GLU A 425 -14.39 5.32 -14.02
N ILE A 426 -13.69 4.37 -14.62
CA ILE A 426 -12.29 4.56 -15.05
C ILE A 426 -12.19 5.68 -16.07
N ASP A 427 -13.00 5.62 -17.13
CA ASP A 427 -13.00 6.63 -18.19
C ASP A 427 -13.35 8.01 -17.62
N ARG A 428 -14.37 8.08 -16.76
CA ARG A 428 -14.76 9.32 -16.08
C ARG A 428 -13.65 9.89 -15.22
N GLY A 429 -12.93 9.05 -14.47
CA GLY A 429 -11.80 9.48 -13.66
C GLY A 429 -10.66 10.06 -14.51
N VAL A 430 -10.34 9.42 -15.64
CA VAL A 430 -9.33 9.92 -16.60
C VAL A 430 -9.76 11.26 -17.23
N GLU A 431 -11.04 11.42 -17.57
CA GLU A 431 -11.58 12.69 -18.07
C GLU A 431 -11.43 13.82 -17.03
N ILE A 432 -11.83 13.55 -15.77
CA ILE A 432 -11.70 14.53 -14.69
C ILE A 432 -10.22 14.92 -14.47
N MET A 433 -9.30 13.95 -14.54
CA MET A 433 -7.87 14.22 -14.45
C MET A 433 -7.40 15.15 -15.58
N ALA A 434 -7.87 14.92 -16.84
CA ALA A 434 -7.53 15.78 -17.97
C ALA A 434 -7.99 17.23 -17.73
N ASP A 435 -9.24 17.42 -17.30
CA ASP A 435 -9.82 18.73 -17.02
C ASP A 435 -9.12 19.41 -15.83
N ALA A 436 -8.76 18.66 -14.80
CA ALA A 436 -8.02 19.17 -13.65
C ALA A 436 -6.61 19.64 -14.04
N ILE A 437 -5.92 18.92 -14.93
CA ILE A 437 -4.60 19.32 -15.44
C ILE A 437 -4.72 20.63 -16.23
N VAL A 438 -5.72 20.75 -17.11
CA VAL A 438 -5.96 21.99 -17.88
C VAL A 438 -6.21 23.18 -16.95
N ALA A 439 -7.07 22.99 -15.95
CA ALA A 439 -7.40 24.07 -15.00
C ALA A 439 -6.21 24.45 -14.12
N ALA A 440 -5.38 23.51 -13.72
CA ALA A 440 -4.20 23.76 -12.88
C ALA A 440 -3.06 24.49 -13.64
N GLN A 441 -3.04 24.42 -14.96
CA GLN A 441 -2.04 25.08 -15.82
C GLN A 441 -2.47 26.49 -16.29
N GLY A 442 -3.76 26.77 -16.29
CA GLY A 442 -4.35 28.03 -16.75
C GLY A 442 -4.35 29.12 -15.76
#